data_37a265c29b815c3bebb1497fd0f8bd22
#
_entry.id   37a265c29b815c3bebb1497fd0f8bd22
#
_cell.length_a   1.000
_cell.length_b   1.000
_cell.length_c   1.000
_cell.angle_alpha   90.00
_cell.angle_beta   90.00
_cell.angle_gamma   90.00
#
_symmetry.space_group_name_H-M   'P 1'
#
loop_
_entity.id
_entity.type
_entity.pdbx_description
1 polymer ?
#
loop_
_entity_poly.entity_id
_entity_poly.type
_entity_poly.pdbx_seq_one_letter_code
_entity_poly.pdbx_strand_id
1 'polypeptide(L)'
;MKRYCFIGASCFLLLIITPFAHAQKTTEWVEPVKGEVTDLFGTRGGSHKGLDIAAPEGESIFAASEGVVTRSYVSATYGEVVFIQHPNGYETVYAHLHERFVKKGDHVQAGQPIGIIGNTGASRGTHLHFEVHRGNWSVSKKDAIDPLKMIAVERFQEPALHVNGHEKNTYVIKQGDTLWSIAKAHDMTVEQLKKINELTTHLIRTGDRLMVSTK
;
A
#
# COMPACT_ATOMS: atom_id res chain seq x y z
N MET A 1 -63.55 -52.29 -34.79
CA MET A 1 -62.16 -52.29 -34.28
C MET A 1 -61.65 -50.88 -34.33
N LYS A 2 -61.53 -50.13 -33.17
CA LYS A 2 -61.02 -48.76 -33.09
C LYS A 2 -59.56 -48.87 -32.60
N ARG A 3 -58.61 -48.39 -33.42
CA ARG A 3 -57.21 -48.29 -33.09
C ARG A 3 -56.97 -46.90 -32.44
N TYR A 4 -56.53 -46.92 -31.21
CA TYR A 4 -56.04 -45.68 -30.51
C TYR A 4 -54.56 -45.56 -30.74
N CYS A 5 -54.16 -44.41 -31.34
CA CYS A 5 -52.79 -44.08 -31.54
C CYS A 5 -52.34 -43.24 -30.30
N PHE A 6 -51.39 -43.71 -29.52
CA PHE A 6 -50.78 -43.00 -28.41
C PHE A 6 -49.64 -42.19 -28.96
N ILE A 7 -49.77 -40.89 -28.92
CA ILE A 7 -48.68 -39.90 -29.18
C ILE A 7 -47.98 -39.65 -27.85
N GLY A 8 -46.77 -40.20 -27.68
CA GLY A 8 -45.91 -39.95 -26.54
C GLY A 8 -45.25 -38.60 -26.72
N ALA A 9 -45.61 -37.62 -25.90
CA ALA A 9 -44.86 -36.34 -25.80
C ALA A 9 -43.62 -36.53 -24.92
N SER A 10 -42.45 -36.58 -25.56
CA SER A 10 -41.17 -36.57 -24.86
C SER A 10 -40.82 -35.14 -24.46
N CYS A 11 -40.95 -34.87 -23.16
CA CYS A 11 -40.59 -33.57 -22.59
C CYS A 11 -39.05 -33.55 -22.37
N PHE A 12 -38.30 -32.94 -23.29
CA PHE A 12 -36.86 -32.67 -23.11
C PHE A 12 -36.69 -31.54 -22.12
N LEU A 13 -36.28 -31.87 -20.89
CA LEU A 13 -35.92 -30.89 -19.89
C LEU A 13 -34.52 -30.33 -20.25
N LEU A 14 -34.47 -29.13 -20.85
CA LEU A 14 -33.22 -28.41 -21.10
C LEU A 14 -32.69 -27.88 -19.75
N LEU A 15 -31.68 -28.56 -19.20
CA LEU A 15 -30.89 -28.02 -18.10
C LEU A 15 -30.06 -26.82 -18.62
N ILE A 16 -30.53 -25.61 -18.35
CA ILE A 16 -29.73 -24.40 -18.56
C ILE A 16 -28.64 -24.34 -17.48
N ILE A 17 -27.43 -24.80 -17.82
CA ILE A 17 -26.26 -24.62 -17.01
C ILE A 17 -25.86 -23.15 -17.20
N THR A 18 -26.28 -22.27 -16.28
CA THR A 18 -25.75 -20.90 -16.21
C THR A 18 -24.30 -21.03 -15.77
N PRO A 19 -23.34 -20.50 -16.55
CA PRO A 19 -21.97 -20.41 -16.06
C PRO A 19 -21.98 -19.49 -14.84
N PHE A 20 -21.58 -20.01 -13.68
CA PHE A 20 -21.19 -19.17 -12.55
C PHE A 20 -20.01 -18.34 -13.03
N ALA A 21 -20.26 -17.10 -13.41
CA ALA A 21 -19.22 -16.12 -13.59
C ALA A 21 -18.52 -15.98 -12.23
N HIS A 22 -17.35 -16.61 -12.09
CA HIS A 22 -16.44 -16.29 -11.01
C HIS A 22 -16.05 -14.84 -11.22
N ALA A 23 -16.73 -13.92 -10.55
CA ALA A 23 -16.28 -12.54 -10.45
C ALA A 23 -14.87 -12.63 -9.89
N GLN A 24 -13.89 -12.29 -10.72
CA GLN A 24 -12.51 -12.14 -10.28
C GLN A 24 -12.54 -11.01 -9.26
N LYS A 25 -12.57 -11.39 -7.97
CA LYS A 25 -12.50 -10.44 -6.86
C LYS A 25 -11.17 -9.73 -7.00
N THR A 26 -11.19 -8.50 -7.51
CA THR A 26 -10.01 -7.65 -7.50
C THR A 26 -9.58 -7.56 -6.05
N THR A 27 -8.39 -8.05 -5.75
CA THR A 27 -7.81 -8.01 -4.42
C THR A 27 -7.54 -6.53 -4.12
N GLU A 28 -8.51 -5.88 -3.49
CA GLU A 28 -8.39 -4.48 -3.09
C GLU A 28 -7.35 -4.40 -1.97
N TRP A 29 -6.32 -3.60 -2.19
CA TRP A 29 -5.31 -3.31 -1.19
C TRP A 29 -5.74 -2.10 -0.39
N VAL A 30 -5.72 -2.23 0.93
CA VAL A 30 -6.05 -1.15 1.86
C VAL A 30 -4.79 -0.65 2.58
N GLU A 31 -4.82 0.58 3.02
CA GLU A 31 -3.76 1.18 3.82
C GLU A 31 -3.64 0.44 5.16
N PRO A 32 -2.44 -0.08 5.53
CA PRO A 32 -2.27 -0.89 6.73
C PRO A 32 -2.34 -0.09 8.03
N VAL A 33 -2.11 1.22 7.98
CA VAL A 33 -2.28 2.15 9.09
C VAL A 33 -2.46 3.57 8.55
N LYS A 34 -3.34 4.35 9.15
CA LYS A 34 -3.46 5.78 8.84
C LYS A 34 -2.35 6.55 9.53
N GLY A 35 -1.47 7.19 8.74
CA GLY A 35 -0.32 7.86 9.31
C GLY A 35 0.44 8.74 8.33
N GLU A 36 1.58 9.26 8.79
CA GLU A 36 2.49 10.05 7.96
C GLU A 36 3.59 9.14 7.40
N VAL A 37 3.77 9.14 6.09
CA VAL A 37 4.92 8.44 5.49
C VAL A 37 6.19 9.21 5.81
N THR A 38 7.07 8.57 6.57
CA THR A 38 8.32 9.17 7.07
C THR A 38 9.55 8.72 6.29
N ASP A 39 9.50 7.53 5.66
CA ASP A 39 10.59 7.06 4.81
C ASP A 39 10.06 6.17 3.68
N LEU A 40 10.63 6.34 2.49
CA LEU A 40 10.18 5.72 1.25
C LEU A 40 11.01 4.48 0.89
N PHE A 41 10.43 3.62 0.06
CA PHE A 41 11.12 2.52 -0.57
C PHE A 41 12.31 3.02 -1.41
N GLY A 42 13.47 2.36 -1.27
CA GLY A 42 14.68 2.68 -2.03
C GLY A 42 15.52 3.81 -1.44
N THR A 43 15.12 4.43 -0.34
CA THR A 43 15.97 5.37 0.40
C THR A 43 17.15 4.68 1.07
N ARG A 44 17.99 5.41 1.81
CA ARG A 44 19.19 4.90 2.49
C ARG A 44 20.15 4.20 1.51
N GLY A 45 20.35 4.79 0.32
CA GLY A 45 21.20 4.20 -0.73
C GLY A 45 20.65 2.91 -1.33
N GLY A 46 19.32 2.73 -1.34
CA GLY A 46 18.65 1.54 -1.85
C GLY A 46 18.48 0.40 -0.84
N SER A 47 18.92 0.60 0.41
CA SER A 47 18.82 -0.44 1.47
C SER A 47 17.45 -0.50 2.13
N HIS A 48 16.66 0.59 2.14
CA HIS A 48 15.31 0.59 2.66
C HIS A 48 14.36 -0.13 1.70
N LYS A 49 13.84 -1.28 2.12
CA LYS A 49 13.01 -2.17 1.27
C LYS A 49 11.54 -2.19 1.67
N GLY A 50 11.08 -1.13 2.33
CA GLY A 50 9.73 -0.95 2.78
C GLY A 50 9.28 0.51 2.71
N LEU A 51 8.14 0.76 3.32
CA LEU A 51 7.56 2.07 3.57
C LEU A 51 7.46 2.24 5.08
N ASP A 52 8.02 3.33 5.63
CA ASP A 52 7.88 3.65 7.05
C ASP A 52 6.71 4.64 7.22
N ILE A 53 5.71 4.26 8.03
CA ILE A 53 4.50 5.06 8.28
C ILE A 53 4.41 5.33 9.78
N ALA A 54 4.61 6.59 10.18
CA ALA A 54 4.45 7.02 11.58
C ALA A 54 2.98 7.25 11.89
N ALA A 55 2.55 6.74 13.04
CA ALA A 55 1.22 6.97 13.58
C ALA A 55 1.27 7.02 15.11
N PRO A 56 0.24 7.52 15.80
CA PRO A 56 0.20 7.54 17.26
C PRO A 56 0.38 6.15 17.86
N GLU A 57 1.00 6.09 19.05
CA GLU A 57 1.09 4.85 19.82
C GLU A 57 -0.31 4.33 20.16
N GLY A 58 -0.51 3.03 20.02
CA GLY A 58 -1.82 2.40 20.24
C GLY A 58 -2.69 2.25 18.98
N GLU A 59 -2.30 2.85 17.85
CA GLU A 59 -3.03 2.67 16.60
C GLU A 59 -2.99 1.21 16.12
N SER A 60 -4.13 0.76 15.60
CA SER A 60 -4.27 -0.59 15.04
C SER A 60 -3.58 -0.70 13.68
N ILE A 61 -2.87 -1.82 13.48
CA ILE A 61 -2.33 -2.22 12.20
C ILE A 61 -3.28 -3.21 11.54
N PHE A 62 -3.59 -2.99 10.27
CA PHE A 62 -4.54 -3.78 9.50
C PHE A 62 -3.85 -4.58 8.40
N ALA A 63 -4.39 -5.77 8.08
CA ALA A 63 -3.95 -6.53 6.91
C ALA A 63 -4.27 -5.74 5.64
N ALA A 64 -3.27 -5.45 4.83
CA ALA A 64 -3.42 -4.67 3.60
C ALA A 64 -4.26 -5.38 2.53
N SER A 65 -4.35 -6.71 2.59
CA SER A 65 -5.20 -7.53 1.73
C SER A 65 -5.54 -8.84 2.42
N GLU A 66 -6.53 -9.60 1.89
CA GLU A 66 -6.84 -10.94 2.40
C GLU A 66 -5.64 -11.89 2.21
N GLY A 67 -5.46 -12.85 3.12
CA GLY A 67 -4.36 -13.80 3.00
C GLY A 67 -4.25 -14.78 4.17
N VAL A 68 -3.10 -15.47 4.21
CA VAL A 68 -2.75 -16.41 5.28
C VAL A 68 -1.46 -15.94 5.95
N VAL A 69 -1.47 -15.89 7.27
CA VAL A 69 -0.27 -15.55 8.07
C VAL A 69 0.76 -16.67 7.93
N THR A 70 1.87 -16.38 7.25
CA THR A 70 2.98 -17.34 7.06
C THR A 70 3.92 -17.36 8.23
N ARG A 71 4.13 -16.21 8.88
CA ARG A 71 5.02 -16.02 10.02
C ARG A 71 4.47 -14.96 10.96
N SER A 72 4.63 -15.19 12.28
CA SER A 72 4.30 -14.23 13.34
C SER A 72 5.22 -14.53 14.51
N TYR A 73 6.24 -13.69 14.74
CA TYR A 73 7.31 -13.96 15.71
C TYR A 73 8.04 -12.68 16.12
N VAL A 74 8.95 -12.77 17.08
CA VAL A 74 9.86 -11.67 17.48
C VAL A 74 11.19 -11.80 16.74
N SER A 75 11.58 -10.78 16.02
CA SER A 75 12.83 -10.66 15.28
C SER A 75 13.76 -9.64 15.96
N ALA A 76 15.07 -9.87 15.95
CA ALA A 76 16.03 -8.89 16.47
C ALA A 76 16.00 -7.57 15.67
N THR A 77 15.74 -7.64 14.36
CA THR A 77 15.69 -6.45 13.48
C THR A 77 14.28 -5.90 13.34
N TYR A 78 13.30 -6.74 12.99
CA TYR A 78 11.91 -6.34 12.76
C TYR A 78 11.09 -6.15 14.05
N GLY A 79 11.60 -6.60 15.23
CA GLY A 79 10.81 -6.64 16.45
C GLY A 79 9.64 -7.62 16.34
N GLU A 80 8.51 -7.28 16.92
CA GLU A 80 7.24 -7.97 16.71
C GLU A 80 6.83 -7.83 15.25
N VAL A 81 6.71 -8.97 14.53
CA VAL A 81 6.53 -8.96 13.08
C VAL A 81 5.52 -10.00 12.61
N VAL A 82 4.72 -9.61 11.62
CA VAL A 82 3.74 -10.46 10.93
C VAL A 82 4.05 -10.49 9.44
N PHE A 83 3.96 -11.70 8.84
CA PHE A 83 4.06 -11.91 7.39
C PHE A 83 2.77 -12.52 6.89
N ILE A 84 2.22 -12.00 5.80
CA ILE A 84 0.97 -12.48 5.21
C ILE A 84 1.19 -12.77 3.74
N GLN A 85 0.91 -14.03 3.34
CA GLN A 85 0.87 -14.45 1.93
C GLN A 85 -0.52 -14.21 1.37
N HIS A 86 -0.58 -13.52 0.23
CA HIS A 86 -1.81 -13.16 -0.45
C HIS A 86 -2.08 -14.08 -1.67
N PRO A 87 -3.37 -14.29 -2.03
CA PRO A 87 -3.74 -15.15 -3.17
C PRO A 87 -3.18 -14.69 -4.51
N ASN A 88 -2.88 -13.38 -4.65
CA ASN A 88 -2.32 -12.77 -5.87
C ASN A 88 -0.79 -12.94 -6.00
N GLY A 89 -0.16 -13.76 -5.14
CA GLY A 89 1.25 -14.11 -5.23
C GLY A 89 2.20 -13.09 -4.58
N TYR A 90 1.72 -12.19 -3.73
CA TYR A 90 2.55 -11.28 -2.95
C TYR A 90 2.61 -11.71 -1.48
N GLU A 91 3.71 -11.38 -0.81
CA GLU A 91 3.81 -11.48 0.65
C GLU A 91 4.06 -10.09 1.23
N THR A 92 3.32 -9.73 2.29
CA THR A 92 3.52 -8.47 3.02
C THR A 92 4.17 -8.71 4.37
N VAL A 93 4.91 -7.70 4.86
CA VAL A 93 5.58 -7.71 6.15
C VAL A 93 5.15 -6.48 6.94
N TYR A 94 4.76 -6.70 8.19
CA TYR A 94 4.35 -5.67 9.15
C TYR A 94 5.29 -5.75 10.34
N ALA A 95 6.19 -4.80 10.48
CA ALA A 95 7.25 -4.83 11.47
C ALA A 95 7.17 -3.67 12.48
N HIS A 96 7.98 -3.76 13.53
CA HIS A 96 8.07 -2.85 14.67
C HIS A 96 6.78 -2.75 15.49
N LEU A 97 5.92 -3.79 15.42
CA LEU A 97 4.67 -3.82 16.19
C LEU A 97 4.95 -3.78 17.70
N HIS A 98 4.01 -3.26 18.47
CA HIS A 98 3.96 -3.40 19.91
C HIS A 98 3.40 -4.76 20.30
N GLU A 99 2.34 -5.18 19.62
CA GLU A 99 1.63 -6.43 19.86
C GLU A 99 1.11 -7.02 18.55
N ARG A 100 1.08 -8.35 18.46
CA ARG A 100 0.53 -9.11 17.33
C ARG A 100 -0.75 -9.81 17.77
N PHE A 101 -1.82 -9.68 16.99
CA PHE A 101 -3.11 -10.34 17.28
C PHE A 101 -3.29 -11.67 16.54
N VAL A 102 -2.38 -11.98 15.59
CA VAL A 102 -2.48 -13.14 14.72
C VAL A 102 -1.24 -14.01 14.81
N LYS A 103 -1.42 -15.31 14.54
CA LYS A 103 -0.38 -16.33 14.55
C LYS A 103 -0.29 -17.04 13.19
N LYS A 104 0.82 -17.73 12.97
CA LYS A 104 1.02 -18.53 11.75
C LYS A 104 -0.15 -19.48 11.51
N GLY A 105 -0.65 -19.49 10.29
CA GLY A 105 -1.79 -20.28 9.83
C GLY A 105 -3.14 -19.57 9.89
N ASP A 106 -3.25 -18.43 10.56
CA ASP A 106 -4.49 -17.67 10.60
C ASP A 106 -4.81 -17.09 9.23
N HIS A 107 -6.10 -17.14 8.86
CA HIS A 107 -6.65 -16.47 7.69
C HIS A 107 -7.10 -15.08 8.08
N VAL A 108 -6.73 -14.07 7.30
CA VAL A 108 -7.10 -12.67 7.53
C VAL A 108 -7.81 -12.10 6.31
N GLN A 109 -8.71 -11.16 6.55
CA GLN A 109 -9.37 -10.35 5.52
C GLN A 109 -8.66 -9.02 5.34
N ALA A 110 -8.80 -8.38 4.18
CA ALA A 110 -8.38 -6.98 4.00
C ALA A 110 -9.03 -6.10 5.06
N GLY A 111 -8.25 -5.20 5.69
CA GLY A 111 -8.72 -4.33 6.76
C GLY A 111 -8.96 -5.02 8.12
N GLN A 112 -8.62 -6.30 8.28
CA GLN A 112 -8.69 -6.97 9.57
C GLN A 112 -7.54 -6.49 10.48
N PRO A 113 -7.80 -6.14 11.76
CA PRO A 113 -6.73 -5.83 12.73
C PRO A 113 -5.81 -7.03 12.94
N ILE A 114 -4.50 -6.81 12.83
CA ILE A 114 -3.46 -7.86 13.00
C ILE A 114 -2.45 -7.53 14.08
N GLY A 115 -2.48 -6.33 14.64
CA GLY A 115 -1.59 -5.89 15.71
C GLY A 115 -1.76 -4.42 16.06
N ILE A 116 -0.88 -3.94 16.90
CA ILE A 116 -0.77 -2.54 17.34
C ILE A 116 0.59 -1.99 16.88
N ILE A 117 0.62 -0.75 16.40
CA ILE A 117 1.85 -0.04 16.05
C ILE A 117 2.77 0.06 17.27
N GLY A 118 4.09 0.00 17.05
CA GLY A 118 5.05 0.10 18.13
C GLY A 118 6.41 0.61 17.70
N ASN A 119 7.41 0.27 18.51
CA ASN A 119 8.81 0.69 18.32
C ASN A 119 9.77 -0.45 18.70
N THR A 120 9.38 -1.72 18.41
CA THR A 120 10.18 -2.90 18.77
C THR A 120 11.23 -3.22 17.71
N GLY A 121 12.27 -3.99 18.10
CA GLY A 121 13.38 -4.33 17.22
C GLY A 121 14.33 -3.17 16.93
N ALA A 122 14.88 -3.10 15.71
CA ALA A 122 15.82 -2.06 15.30
C ALA A 122 15.09 -0.81 14.79
N SER A 123 14.31 -0.17 15.64
CA SER A 123 13.50 1.00 15.34
C SER A 123 13.97 2.23 16.14
N ARG A 124 13.68 3.45 15.64
CA ARG A 124 14.06 4.73 16.28
C ARG A 124 12.87 5.61 16.65
N GLY A 125 11.67 5.07 16.63
CA GLY A 125 10.42 5.80 16.94
C GLY A 125 9.22 4.98 16.54
N THR A 126 8.04 5.34 17.06
CA THR A 126 6.80 4.61 16.77
C THR A 126 6.42 4.76 15.30
N HIS A 127 6.50 3.66 14.55
CA HIS A 127 6.11 3.58 13.14
C HIS A 127 5.84 2.13 12.73
N LEU A 128 5.07 1.94 11.68
CA LEU A 128 4.98 0.70 10.94
C LEU A 128 6.04 0.68 9.85
N HIS A 129 6.92 -0.33 9.83
CA HIS A 129 7.71 -0.66 8.65
C HIS A 129 6.95 -1.70 7.82
N PHE A 130 6.49 -1.30 6.63
CA PHE A 130 5.66 -2.10 5.75
C PHE A 130 6.39 -2.49 4.48
N GLU A 131 6.50 -3.81 4.21
CA GLU A 131 7.13 -4.31 2.98
C GLU A 131 6.13 -5.06 2.12
N VAL A 132 6.33 -5.03 0.80
CA VAL A 132 5.63 -5.86 -0.18
C VAL A 132 6.66 -6.61 -1.01
N HIS A 133 6.50 -7.92 -1.13
CA HIS A 133 7.39 -8.80 -1.90
C HIS A 133 6.60 -9.55 -2.96
N ARG A 134 7.16 -9.66 -4.17
CA ARG A 134 6.63 -10.58 -5.17
C ARG A 134 7.08 -12.00 -4.82
N GLY A 135 6.13 -12.92 -4.66
CA GLY A 135 6.41 -14.24 -4.09
C GLY A 135 6.69 -14.16 -2.59
N ASN A 136 7.57 -15.01 -2.09
CA ASN A 136 7.88 -15.08 -0.67
C ASN A 136 9.02 -14.12 -0.30
N TRP A 137 8.95 -13.54 0.88
CA TRP A 137 10.04 -12.78 1.47
C TRP A 137 11.33 -13.60 1.57
N SER A 138 12.44 -12.98 1.23
CA SER A 138 13.78 -13.56 1.38
C SER A 138 14.71 -12.60 2.11
N VAL A 139 15.79 -13.13 2.71
CA VAL A 139 16.80 -12.32 3.42
C VAL A 139 17.43 -11.28 2.50
N SER A 140 17.62 -11.59 1.22
CA SER A 140 18.18 -10.65 0.24
C SER A 140 17.22 -9.55 -0.17
N LYS A 141 15.91 -9.71 0.12
CA LYS A 141 14.83 -8.79 -0.25
C LYS A 141 14.85 -8.36 -1.73
N LYS A 142 15.39 -9.20 -2.61
CA LYS A 142 15.59 -8.89 -4.04
C LYS A 142 14.25 -8.69 -4.77
N ASP A 143 13.20 -9.35 -4.29
CA ASP A 143 11.85 -9.32 -4.87
C ASP A 143 10.93 -8.32 -4.15
N ALA A 144 11.51 -7.46 -3.27
CA ALA A 144 10.78 -6.36 -2.66
C ALA A 144 10.39 -5.32 -3.71
N ILE A 145 9.17 -4.84 -3.63
CA ILE A 145 8.63 -3.79 -4.49
C ILE A 145 8.17 -2.60 -3.66
N ASP A 146 8.11 -1.44 -4.28
CA ASP A 146 7.60 -0.23 -3.63
C ASP A 146 6.14 -0.43 -3.21
N PRO A 147 5.82 -0.37 -1.90
CA PRO A 147 4.47 -0.56 -1.40
C PRO A 147 3.45 0.43 -1.97
N LEU A 148 3.85 1.65 -2.31
CA LEU A 148 2.97 2.67 -2.91
C LEU A 148 2.43 2.29 -4.29
N LYS A 149 2.97 1.23 -4.92
CA LYS A 149 2.39 0.66 -6.15
C LYS A 149 1.18 -0.22 -5.89
N MET A 150 0.98 -0.64 -4.64
CA MET A 150 -0.06 -1.60 -4.25
C MET A 150 -1.13 -0.95 -3.37
N ILE A 151 -0.73 -0.09 -2.43
CA ILE A 151 -1.65 0.62 -1.53
C ILE A 151 -1.84 2.07 -1.99
N ALA A 152 -3.09 2.52 -2.03
CA ALA A 152 -3.41 3.92 -2.17
C ALA A 152 -3.34 4.57 -0.79
N VAL A 153 -2.24 5.25 -0.49
CA VAL A 153 -2.18 6.12 0.69
C VAL A 153 -2.89 7.40 0.34
N GLU A 154 -3.93 7.79 1.09
CA GLU A 154 -4.77 8.98 0.77
C GLU A 154 -3.95 10.25 0.47
N ARG A 155 -2.77 10.38 1.08
CA ARG A 155 -1.82 11.50 0.82
C ARG A 155 -1.06 11.39 -0.50
N PHE A 156 -1.06 10.21 -1.13
CA PHE A 156 -0.42 9.95 -2.43
C PHE A 156 -1.43 9.62 -3.53
N GLN A 157 -2.73 9.67 -3.27
CA GLN A 157 -3.69 9.78 -4.35
C GLN A 157 -3.40 11.13 -5.02
N GLU A 158 -2.72 11.05 -6.18
CA GLU A 158 -2.76 12.18 -7.10
C GLU A 158 -4.25 12.53 -7.25
N PRO A 159 -4.69 13.76 -6.91
CA PRO A 159 -5.99 14.18 -7.37
C PRO A 159 -5.94 13.92 -8.88
N ALA A 160 -6.87 13.08 -9.38
CA ALA A 160 -6.99 12.83 -10.80
C ALA A 160 -6.81 14.19 -11.47
N LEU A 161 -5.83 14.31 -12.37
CA LEU A 161 -5.53 15.55 -13.08
C LEU A 161 -6.81 16.06 -13.75
N HIS A 162 -7.67 16.68 -12.98
CA HIS A 162 -8.59 17.68 -13.50
C HIS A 162 -7.67 18.83 -13.86
N VAL A 163 -7.33 18.86 -15.15
CA VAL A 163 -6.70 20.02 -15.80
C VAL A 163 -7.76 21.12 -15.83
N ASN A 164 -8.07 21.67 -14.65
CA ASN A 164 -8.77 22.93 -14.50
C ASN A 164 -7.70 23.93 -14.13
N GLY A 165 -7.35 24.78 -15.09
CA GLY A 165 -6.50 25.94 -15.10
C GLY A 165 -6.04 26.50 -13.73
N HIS A 166 -5.11 25.80 -13.06
CA HIS A 166 -4.43 26.39 -11.92
C HIS A 166 -3.24 27.17 -12.46
N GLU A 167 -3.28 28.46 -12.25
CA GLU A 167 -2.15 29.34 -12.55
C GLU A 167 -0.90 28.81 -11.85
N LYS A 168 0.14 28.49 -12.63
CA LYS A 168 1.43 28.05 -12.11
C LYS A 168 2.13 29.27 -11.50
N ASN A 169 2.22 29.33 -10.18
CA ASN A 169 3.03 30.36 -9.52
C ASN A 169 4.48 29.89 -9.38
N THR A 170 5.38 30.85 -9.33
CA THR A 170 6.81 30.61 -9.13
C THR A 170 7.21 30.99 -7.72
N TYR A 171 7.81 30.05 -6.98
CA TYR A 171 8.41 30.27 -5.66
C TYR A 171 9.92 30.44 -5.80
N VAL A 172 10.49 31.45 -5.16
CA VAL A 172 11.94 31.67 -5.09
C VAL A 172 12.45 31.03 -3.81
N ILE A 173 13.38 30.08 -3.95
CA ILE A 173 13.96 29.34 -2.83
C ILE A 173 14.73 30.29 -1.91
N LYS A 174 14.42 30.25 -0.61
CA LYS A 174 15.07 31.04 0.44
C LYS A 174 16.09 30.19 1.19
N GLN A 175 16.99 30.86 1.90
CA GLN A 175 17.94 30.18 2.78
C GLN A 175 17.20 29.38 3.86
N GLY A 176 17.53 28.09 4.00
CA GLY A 176 16.89 27.17 4.94
C GLY A 176 15.68 26.42 4.38
N ASP A 177 15.27 26.71 3.15
CA ASP A 177 14.20 25.96 2.51
C ASP A 177 14.64 24.54 2.17
N THR A 178 13.66 23.63 2.24
CA THR A 178 13.75 22.25 1.76
C THR A 178 12.61 21.99 0.79
N LEU A 179 12.74 21.03 -0.11
CA LEU A 179 11.61 20.62 -0.97
C LEU A 179 10.37 20.27 -0.15
N TRP A 180 10.56 19.72 1.05
CA TRP A 180 9.45 19.38 1.95
C TRP A 180 8.75 20.66 2.49
N SER A 181 9.50 21.66 2.99
CA SER A 181 8.92 22.91 3.52
C SER A 181 8.18 23.69 2.44
N ILE A 182 8.73 23.72 1.23
CA ILE A 182 8.10 24.39 0.07
C ILE A 182 6.85 23.66 -0.37
N ALA A 183 6.92 22.33 -0.54
CA ALA A 183 5.79 21.51 -0.91
C ALA A 183 4.64 21.66 0.08
N LYS A 184 4.91 21.56 1.38
CA LYS A 184 3.93 21.75 2.45
C LYS A 184 3.28 23.14 2.43
N ALA A 185 4.05 24.20 2.19
CA ALA A 185 3.53 25.56 2.13
C ALA A 185 2.58 25.81 0.95
N HIS A 186 2.65 24.96 -0.08
CA HIS A 186 1.87 25.06 -1.32
C HIS A 186 0.89 23.87 -1.52
N ASP A 187 0.57 23.15 -0.44
CA ASP A 187 -0.34 21.99 -0.45
C ASP A 187 0.03 20.93 -1.52
N MET A 188 1.35 20.73 -1.71
CA MET A 188 1.92 19.78 -2.65
C MET A 188 2.69 18.68 -1.91
N THR A 189 2.89 17.54 -2.56
CA THR A 189 3.89 16.56 -2.16
C THR A 189 5.26 16.93 -2.72
N VAL A 190 6.33 16.41 -2.12
CA VAL A 190 7.71 16.59 -2.64
C VAL A 190 7.83 16.02 -4.04
N GLU A 191 7.19 14.89 -4.32
CA GLU A 191 7.17 14.23 -5.62
C GLU A 191 6.46 15.08 -6.68
N GLN A 192 5.31 15.69 -6.33
CA GLN A 192 4.60 16.61 -7.22
C GLN A 192 5.47 17.83 -7.51
N LEU A 193 6.09 18.42 -6.49
CA LEU A 193 6.99 19.56 -6.64
C LEU A 193 8.19 19.21 -7.53
N LYS A 194 8.80 18.03 -7.33
CA LYS A 194 9.89 17.53 -8.17
C LYS A 194 9.44 17.30 -9.61
N LYS A 195 8.31 16.66 -9.81
CA LYS A 195 7.76 16.31 -11.14
C LYS A 195 7.50 17.55 -11.99
N ILE A 196 6.81 18.57 -11.43
CA ILE A 196 6.49 19.79 -12.19
C ILE A 196 7.72 20.66 -12.48
N ASN A 197 8.82 20.44 -11.73
CA ASN A 197 10.10 21.15 -11.90
C ASN A 197 11.20 20.28 -12.53
N GLU A 198 10.85 19.04 -12.97
CA GLU A 198 11.79 18.10 -13.59
C GLU A 198 13.04 17.80 -12.73
N LEU A 199 12.89 17.86 -11.39
CA LEU A 199 14.00 17.64 -10.47
C LEU A 199 14.29 16.14 -10.32
N THR A 200 15.51 15.73 -10.63
CA THR A 200 16.00 14.36 -10.45
C THR A 200 16.57 14.10 -9.06
N THR A 201 16.93 15.16 -8.32
CA THR A 201 17.52 15.10 -6.98
C THR A 201 16.70 15.90 -5.99
N HIS A 202 17.06 15.82 -4.69
CA HIS A 202 16.49 16.67 -3.63
C HIS A 202 17.29 17.95 -3.38
N LEU A 203 18.39 18.16 -4.12
CA LEU A 203 19.22 19.35 -3.96
C LEU A 203 18.56 20.55 -4.64
N ILE A 204 18.34 21.60 -3.85
CA ILE A 204 17.83 22.90 -4.29
C ILE A 204 18.80 23.99 -3.80
N ARG A 205 18.87 25.11 -4.51
CA ARG A 205 19.77 26.21 -4.19
C ARG A 205 18.97 27.47 -3.89
N THR A 206 19.39 28.20 -2.87
CA THR A 206 18.83 29.53 -2.57
C THR A 206 18.91 30.42 -3.80
N GLY A 207 17.81 31.07 -4.15
CA GLY A 207 17.67 31.93 -5.32
C GLY A 207 17.11 31.24 -6.57
N ASP A 208 17.13 29.90 -6.64
CA ASP A 208 16.47 29.16 -7.73
C ASP A 208 14.95 29.34 -7.64
N ARG A 209 14.27 29.14 -8.77
CA ARG A 209 12.81 29.25 -8.87
C ARG A 209 12.19 27.86 -9.08
N LEU A 210 11.17 27.59 -8.30
CA LEU A 210 10.36 26.39 -8.45
C LEU A 210 8.94 26.77 -8.86
N MET A 211 8.38 26.02 -9.79
CA MET A 211 6.94 26.05 -10.06
C MET A 211 6.22 25.41 -8.87
N VAL A 212 5.16 26.10 -8.40
CA VAL A 212 4.34 25.63 -7.27
C VAL A 212 2.86 25.76 -7.65
N SER A 213 2.00 24.99 -6.99
CA SER A 213 0.55 25.14 -7.12
C SER A 213 0.08 26.37 -6.35
N THR A 214 -0.92 27.09 -6.87
CA THR A 214 -1.67 28.11 -6.11
C THR A 214 -2.75 27.42 -5.27
N LYS A 215 -2.98 28.00 -4.08
CA LYS A 215 -4.16 27.64 -3.27
C LYS A 215 -5.44 28.00 -3.99
#